data_c6920ba4afca6be8c6cf0125593bcc83
#
_entry.id   c6920ba4afca6be8c6cf0125593bcc83
#
_cell.length_a   1.000
_cell.length_b   1.000
_cell.length_c   1.000
_cell.angle_alpha   90.00
_cell.angle_beta   90.00
_cell.angle_gamma   90.00
#
_symmetry.space_group_name_H-M   'P 1'
#
loop_
_entity.id
_entity.type
_entity.pdbx_description
1 polymer ?
#
loop_
_entity_poly.entity_id
_entity_poly.type
_entity_poly.pdbx_seq_one_letter_code
_entity_poly.pdbx_strand_id
1 'polypeptide(L)'
;CCVAILCCALSACSDKPATVKVSSFNIWLNTLGGKLPPSQTAKVIEASQTDIVGIQEGHIYEEDGIKHDHVPEIAESLGFHLFNQGEGHYILSRYPVVDSTASRYGVKIQVGKDKFCWMFNCHLYYIPYQPYQLNGIPYGDYPFIDTEEEAVWFANEARREEVTRYQKDIQQVMKGGYPVFLTGDFNEPSFLDWTQRAADAGIHKIKVEWPATKAFSEIGMNDSYRTIHPDEVSTPGYTWTPVPSEQEILDRLDFVLYSGCKVTDSFITGESEATSDVVVSPYPSDHRMVTSCFNF
;
A
#
# COMPACT_ATOMS: atom_id res chain seq x y z
N CYS A 1 61.68 -19.98 -25.94
CA CYS A 1 60.77 -20.15 -24.81
C CYS A 1 59.99 -18.84 -24.60
N CYS A 2 58.76 -18.76 -25.12
CA CYS A 2 57.85 -17.67 -24.83
C CYS A 2 56.92 -18.10 -23.73
N VAL A 3 56.97 -17.40 -22.59
CA VAL A 3 56.02 -17.60 -21.47
C VAL A 3 54.86 -16.63 -21.73
N ALA A 4 53.68 -17.18 -22.02
CA ALA A 4 52.45 -16.42 -22.10
C ALA A 4 51.88 -16.21 -20.70
N ILE A 5 51.87 -14.97 -20.23
CA ILE A 5 51.22 -14.58 -18.96
C ILE A 5 49.73 -14.43 -19.27
N LEU A 6 48.93 -15.38 -18.74
CA LEU A 6 47.47 -15.33 -18.78
C LEU A 6 46.99 -14.37 -17.70
N CYS A 7 46.64 -13.13 -18.05
CA CYS A 7 45.96 -12.22 -17.17
C CYS A 7 44.50 -12.65 -17.02
N CYS A 8 44.17 -13.32 -15.91
CA CYS A 8 42.80 -13.48 -15.50
C CYS A 8 42.26 -12.13 -15.03
N ALA A 9 41.46 -11.47 -15.88
CA ALA A 9 40.66 -10.33 -15.48
C ALA A 9 39.56 -10.83 -14.53
N LEU A 10 39.75 -10.63 -13.24
CA LEU A 10 38.73 -10.74 -12.24
C LEU A 10 37.71 -9.61 -12.51
N SER A 11 36.65 -9.95 -13.23
CA SER A 11 35.49 -9.06 -13.35
C SER A 11 34.88 -8.92 -11.95
N ALA A 12 35.20 -7.84 -11.26
CA ALA A 12 34.52 -7.46 -10.03
C ALA A 12 33.07 -7.19 -10.41
N CYS A 13 32.20 -8.16 -10.15
CA CYS A 13 30.76 -7.93 -10.14
C CYS A 13 30.52 -6.87 -9.07
N SER A 14 30.36 -5.62 -9.46
CA SER A 14 29.88 -4.59 -8.53
C SER A 14 28.47 -5.02 -8.13
N ASP A 15 28.28 -5.44 -6.91
CA ASP A 15 26.96 -5.64 -6.29
C ASP A 15 26.27 -4.26 -6.26
N LYS A 16 25.59 -3.92 -7.37
CA LYS A 16 24.65 -2.80 -7.32
C LYS A 16 23.59 -3.16 -6.30
N PRO A 17 23.19 -2.21 -5.43
CA PRO A 17 22.07 -2.46 -4.53
C PRO A 17 20.86 -2.92 -5.36
N ALA A 18 20.16 -3.93 -4.88
CA ALA A 18 18.91 -4.34 -5.50
C ALA A 18 17.90 -3.21 -5.34
N THR A 19 17.36 -2.73 -6.44
CA THR A 19 16.24 -1.79 -6.44
C THR A 19 14.97 -2.60 -6.58
N VAL A 20 14.02 -2.41 -5.66
CA VAL A 20 12.71 -3.07 -5.67
C VAL A 20 11.63 -2.02 -5.56
N LYS A 21 10.62 -2.10 -6.42
CA LYS A 21 9.41 -1.27 -6.37
C LYS A 21 8.30 -2.04 -5.69
N VAL A 22 7.72 -1.44 -4.65
CA VAL A 22 6.62 -2.01 -3.86
C VAL A 22 5.42 -1.09 -3.95
N SER A 23 4.22 -1.68 -4.13
CA SER A 23 3.00 -0.91 -4.30
C SER A 23 1.84 -1.44 -3.46
N SER A 24 0.89 -0.54 -3.18
CA SER A 24 -0.44 -0.85 -2.64
C SER A 24 -1.50 -0.48 -3.65
N PHE A 25 -2.47 -1.36 -3.89
CA PHE A 25 -3.56 -1.10 -4.81
C PHE A 25 -4.87 -1.78 -4.37
N ASN A 26 -5.82 -1.01 -3.90
CA ASN A 26 -7.20 -1.45 -3.77
C ASN A 26 -7.84 -1.47 -5.16
N ILE A 27 -8.35 -2.62 -5.60
CA ILE A 27 -8.84 -2.84 -6.97
C ILE A 27 -10.36 -2.72 -7.11
N TRP A 28 -11.02 -2.17 -6.10
CA TRP A 28 -12.45 -1.89 -6.07
C TRP A 28 -13.32 -3.11 -6.44
N LEU A 29 -13.72 -3.86 -5.42
CA LEU A 29 -14.63 -5.00 -5.55
C LEU A 29 -14.19 -6.01 -6.63
N ASN A 30 -12.93 -6.45 -6.58
CA ASN A 30 -12.36 -7.38 -7.55
C ASN A 30 -12.49 -6.87 -9.01
N THR A 31 -12.22 -5.58 -9.24
CA THR A 31 -12.35 -4.85 -10.51
C THR A 31 -13.79 -4.58 -10.99
N LEU A 32 -14.80 -5.09 -10.29
CA LEU A 32 -16.20 -4.94 -10.70
C LEU A 32 -16.72 -3.50 -10.49
N GLY A 33 -16.24 -2.79 -9.47
CA GLY A 33 -16.68 -1.42 -9.15
C GLY A 33 -16.43 -0.45 -10.30
N GLY A 34 -15.27 -0.52 -10.93
CA GLY A 34 -14.90 0.31 -12.09
C GLY A 34 -15.60 -0.08 -13.39
N LYS A 35 -16.28 -1.23 -13.43
CA LYS A 35 -16.95 -1.76 -14.64
C LYS A 35 -16.01 -1.88 -15.84
N LEU A 36 -14.73 -2.10 -15.59
CA LEU A 36 -13.68 -2.29 -16.59
C LEU A 36 -13.14 -3.72 -16.49
N PRO A 37 -12.58 -4.29 -17.57
CA PRO A 37 -12.04 -5.63 -17.52
C PRO A 37 -10.79 -5.71 -16.63
N PRO A 38 -10.48 -6.89 -16.03
CA PRO A 38 -9.29 -7.11 -15.21
C PRO A 38 -7.97 -6.70 -15.87
N SER A 39 -7.91 -6.80 -17.20
CA SER A 39 -6.76 -6.33 -17.99
C SER A 39 -6.48 -4.83 -17.84
N GLN A 40 -7.47 -4.02 -17.45
CA GLN A 40 -7.26 -2.59 -17.20
C GLN A 40 -6.57 -2.37 -15.84
N THR A 41 -6.90 -3.18 -14.83
CA THR A 41 -6.17 -3.21 -13.55
C THR A 41 -4.73 -3.69 -13.75
N ALA A 42 -4.52 -4.72 -14.58
CA ALA A 42 -3.17 -5.15 -14.95
C ALA A 42 -2.34 -4.04 -15.61
N LYS A 43 -2.95 -3.21 -16.48
CA LYS A 43 -2.26 -2.05 -17.08
C LYS A 43 -1.84 -0.99 -16.07
N VAL A 44 -2.61 -0.75 -15.01
CA VAL A 44 -2.21 0.18 -13.92
C VAL A 44 -0.96 -0.36 -13.23
N ILE A 45 -0.96 -1.66 -12.89
CA ILE A 45 0.18 -2.33 -12.26
C ILE A 45 1.41 -2.30 -13.18
N GLU A 46 1.24 -2.57 -14.48
CA GLU A 46 2.31 -2.52 -15.47
C GLU A 46 2.87 -1.10 -15.63
N ALA A 47 2.02 -0.08 -15.73
CA ALA A 47 2.41 1.32 -15.90
C ALA A 47 3.24 1.84 -14.71
N SER A 48 2.97 1.39 -13.50
CA SER A 48 3.74 1.71 -12.30
C SER A 48 5.12 1.04 -12.27
N GLN A 49 5.35 0.03 -13.13
CA GLN A 49 6.55 -0.81 -13.17
C GLN A 49 6.89 -1.45 -11.82
N THR A 50 5.87 -1.78 -11.03
CA THR A 50 6.07 -2.40 -9.73
C THR A 50 6.65 -3.81 -9.84
N ASP A 51 7.38 -4.23 -8.80
CA ASP A 51 7.92 -5.59 -8.68
C ASP A 51 7.10 -6.43 -7.72
N ILE A 52 6.53 -5.78 -6.68
CA ILE A 52 5.70 -6.42 -5.66
C ILE A 52 4.50 -5.51 -5.38
N VAL A 53 3.29 -6.06 -5.38
CA VAL A 53 2.08 -5.29 -5.09
C VAL A 53 1.17 -6.03 -4.11
N GLY A 54 0.73 -5.33 -3.07
CA GLY A 54 -0.37 -5.74 -2.22
C GLY A 54 -1.69 -5.31 -2.84
N ILE A 55 -2.59 -6.28 -2.99
CA ILE A 55 -3.94 -6.07 -3.55
C ILE A 55 -4.95 -6.16 -2.42
N GLN A 56 -5.87 -5.20 -2.36
CA GLN A 56 -7.04 -5.18 -1.50
C GLN A 56 -8.30 -5.31 -2.34
N GLU A 57 -9.38 -5.77 -1.72
CA GLU A 57 -10.68 -6.02 -2.34
C GLU A 57 -10.69 -7.05 -3.49
N GLY A 58 -9.75 -7.98 -3.49
CA GLY A 58 -9.74 -9.10 -4.44
C GLY A 58 -10.72 -10.22 -4.08
N HIS A 59 -11.84 -9.91 -3.42
CA HIS A 59 -12.84 -10.92 -3.03
C HIS A 59 -13.41 -11.62 -4.26
N ILE A 60 -13.67 -12.92 -4.12
CA ILE A 60 -14.39 -13.67 -5.14
C ILE A 60 -15.87 -13.31 -5.04
N TYR A 61 -16.44 -12.84 -6.13
CA TYR A 61 -17.88 -12.56 -6.24
C TYR A 61 -18.55 -13.59 -7.13
N GLU A 62 -19.79 -13.92 -6.80
CA GLU A 62 -20.65 -14.73 -7.66
C GLU A 62 -21.86 -13.89 -8.06
N GLU A 63 -22.05 -13.67 -9.35
CA GLU A 63 -23.17 -12.93 -9.94
C GLU A 63 -23.77 -13.77 -11.06
N ASP A 64 -25.06 -14.00 -11.03
CA ASP A 64 -25.81 -14.82 -12.01
C ASP A 64 -25.22 -16.24 -12.24
N GLY A 65 -24.65 -16.84 -11.18
CA GLY A 65 -24.00 -18.16 -11.23
C GLY A 65 -22.61 -18.13 -11.88
N ILE A 66 -22.07 -16.96 -12.17
CA ILE A 66 -20.71 -16.75 -12.67
C ILE A 66 -19.81 -16.34 -11.52
N LYS A 67 -18.74 -17.10 -11.33
CA LYS A 67 -17.72 -16.79 -10.32
C LYS A 67 -16.67 -15.85 -10.91
N HIS A 68 -16.53 -14.68 -10.32
CA HIS A 68 -15.53 -13.68 -10.67
C HIS A 68 -14.34 -13.79 -9.70
N ASP A 69 -13.20 -14.22 -10.22
CA ASP A 69 -11.93 -14.36 -9.49
C ASP A 69 -10.82 -13.75 -10.37
N HIS A 70 -10.73 -12.44 -10.36
CA HIS A 70 -9.92 -11.69 -11.33
C HIS A 70 -8.43 -11.57 -10.93
N VAL A 71 -8.10 -11.70 -9.65
CA VAL A 71 -6.71 -11.51 -9.20
C VAL A 71 -5.75 -12.57 -9.78
N PRO A 72 -6.12 -13.88 -9.87
CA PRO A 72 -5.30 -14.85 -10.59
C PRO A 72 -5.08 -14.52 -12.07
N GLU A 73 -6.11 -14.03 -12.77
CA GLU A 73 -6.01 -13.61 -14.17
C GLU A 73 -5.04 -12.43 -14.32
N ILE A 74 -5.13 -11.43 -13.42
CA ILE A 74 -4.21 -10.30 -13.39
C ILE A 74 -2.78 -10.77 -13.16
N ALA A 75 -2.56 -11.65 -12.18
CA ALA A 75 -1.23 -12.17 -11.86
C ALA A 75 -0.61 -12.94 -13.03
N GLU A 76 -1.41 -13.80 -13.70
CA GLU A 76 -1.00 -14.56 -14.89
C GLU A 76 -0.61 -13.63 -16.03
N SER A 77 -1.43 -12.61 -16.32
CA SER A 77 -1.17 -11.66 -17.41
C SER A 77 0.11 -10.86 -17.21
N LEU A 78 0.49 -10.59 -15.96
CA LEU A 78 1.72 -9.90 -15.59
C LEU A 78 2.93 -10.84 -15.44
N GLY A 79 2.72 -12.15 -15.43
CA GLY A 79 3.75 -13.15 -15.14
C GLY A 79 4.24 -13.08 -13.68
N PHE A 80 3.37 -12.70 -12.75
CA PHE A 80 3.70 -12.57 -11.34
C PHE A 80 3.32 -13.82 -10.55
N HIS A 81 4.13 -14.14 -9.54
CA HIS A 81 3.75 -15.10 -8.50
C HIS A 81 2.63 -14.52 -7.66
N LEU A 82 1.65 -15.36 -7.32
CA LEU A 82 0.49 -14.98 -6.52
C LEU A 82 0.53 -15.67 -5.17
N PHE A 83 0.33 -14.91 -4.10
CA PHE A 83 0.05 -15.42 -2.77
C PHE A 83 -1.31 -14.89 -2.30
N ASN A 84 -2.25 -15.82 -2.07
CA ASN A 84 -3.56 -15.52 -1.51
C ASN A 84 -3.47 -15.52 0.02
N GLN A 85 -3.65 -14.37 0.65
CA GLN A 85 -3.66 -14.23 2.11
C GLN A 85 -4.98 -14.68 2.74
N GLY A 86 -6.05 -14.73 1.95
CA GLY A 86 -7.45 -14.90 2.37
C GLY A 86 -8.20 -13.57 2.40
N GLU A 87 -9.51 -13.65 2.57
CA GLU A 87 -10.38 -12.46 2.78
C GLU A 87 -10.22 -11.35 1.73
N GLY A 88 -9.96 -11.71 0.47
CA GLY A 88 -9.78 -10.75 -0.62
C GLY A 88 -8.43 -10.03 -0.64
N HIS A 89 -7.47 -10.46 0.17
CA HIS A 89 -6.14 -9.88 0.20
C HIS A 89 -5.15 -10.76 -0.55
N TYR A 90 -4.31 -10.16 -1.39
CA TYR A 90 -3.29 -10.87 -2.16
C TYR A 90 -1.98 -10.10 -2.18
N ILE A 91 -0.89 -10.86 -2.34
CA ILE A 91 0.42 -10.31 -2.68
C ILE A 91 0.83 -10.90 -4.03
N LEU A 92 1.06 -10.02 -5.01
CA LEU A 92 1.59 -10.40 -6.32
C LEU A 92 3.05 -9.96 -6.39
N SER A 93 3.93 -10.81 -6.93
CA SER A 93 5.35 -10.53 -6.98
C SER A 93 5.98 -11.05 -8.28
N ARG A 94 6.84 -10.24 -8.88
CA ARG A 94 7.74 -10.66 -9.96
C ARG A 94 8.73 -11.73 -9.49
N TYR A 95 9.00 -11.78 -8.18
CA TYR A 95 9.97 -12.65 -7.55
C TYR A 95 9.29 -13.81 -6.80
N PRO A 96 9.98 -14.97 -6.63
CA PRO A 96 9.39 -16.11 -5.94
C PRO A 96 9.13 -15.85 -4.46
N VAL A 97 7.97 -16.28 -3.99
CA VAL A 97 7.62 -16.39 -2.57
C VAL A 97 8.27 -17.67 -2.03
N VAL A 98 9.07 -17.56 -0.97
CA VAL A 98 9.86 -18.65 -0.42
C VAL A 98 9.46 -19.07 1.00
N ASP A 99 8.69 -18.24 1.70
CA ASP A 99 8.19 -18.51 3.05
C ASP A 99 6.97 -17.64 3.35
N SER A 100 6.23 -17.93 4.42
CA SER A 100 5.11 -17.10 4.90
C SER A 100 5.01 -17.15 6.43
N THR A 101 4.41 -16.11 7.03
CA THR A 101 3.99 -16.16 8.43
C THR A 101 2.89 -17.20 8.65
N ALA A 102 2.79 -17.74 9.86
CA ALA A 102 1.74 -18.71 10.20
C ALA A 102 0.33 -18.13 10.07
N SER A 103 0.17 -16.82 10.30
CA SER A 103 -1.05 -16.06 10.09
C SER A 103 -1.42 -15.88 8.63
N ARG A 104 -0.47 -16.05 7.70
CA ARG A 104 -0.54 -15.71 6.26
C ARG A 104 -0.62 -14.21 5.98
N TYR A 105 -0.39 -13.34 6.97
CA TYR A 105 -0.40 -11.87 6.77
C TYR A 105 0.84 -11.38 6.00
N GLY A 106 1.96 -12.09 6.10
CA GLY A 106 3.21 -11.73 5.44
C GLY A 106 3.87 -12.90 4.74
N VAL A 107 4.61 -12.58 3.67
CA VAL A 107 5.43 -13.53 2.90
C VAL A 107 6.87 -13.08 2.82
N LYS A 108 7.80 -14.05 2.75
CA LYS A 108 9.20 -13.80 2.43
C LYS A 108 9.42 -13.98 0.95
N ILE A 109 9.98 -12.96 0.31
CA ILE A 109 10.21 -12.89 -1.14
C ILE A 109 11.72 -12.87 -1.39
N GLN A 110 12.18 -13.68 -2.34
CA GLN A 110 13.57 -13.69 -2.78
C GLN A 110 13.78 -12.74 -3.95
N VAL A 111 14.24 -11.53 -3.69
CA VAL A 111 14.41 -10.45 -4.67
C VAL A 111 15.75 -10.48 -5.41
N GLY A 112 16.61 -11.44 -5.09
CA GLY A 112 17.92 -11.64 -5.75
C GLY A 112 18.67 -12.81 -5.13
N LYS A 113 19.87 -13.08 -5.62
CA LYS A 113 20.75 -14.10 -5.01
C LYS A 113 21.05 -13.67 -3.58
N ASP A 114 20.66 -14.50 -2.61
CA ASP A 114 20.85 -14.27 -1.18
C ASP A 114 20.22 -12.95 -0.65
N LYS A 115 19.30 -12.34 -1.42
CA LYS A 115 18.57 -11.12 -1.04
C LYS A 115 17.10 -11.44 -0.84
N PHE A 116 16.58 -11.05 0.31
CA PHE A 116 15.20 -11.34 0.72
C PHE A 116 14.56 -10.09 1.34
N CYS A 117 13.24 -10.01 1.26
CA CYS A 117 12.43 -9.08 2.05
C CYS A 117 11.18 -9.78 2.57
N TRP A 118 10.54 -9.20 3.57
CA TRP A 118 9.20 -9.56 3.99
C TRP A 118 8.19 -8.55 3.44
N MET A 119 7.09 -9.04 2.93
CA MET A 119 5.97 -8.26 2.42
C MET A 119 4.71 -8.63 3.15
N PHE A 120 4.05 -7.63 3.75
CA PHE A 120 2.72 -7.70 4.35
C PHE A 120 1.75 -6.87 3.53
N ASN A 121 0.47 -7.23 3.58
CA ASN A 121 -0.58 -6.48 2.93
C ASN A 121 -1.85 -6.57 3.78
N CYS A 122 -2.51 -5.44 4.03
CA CYS A 122 -3.73 -5.37 4.81
C CYS A 122 -4.82 -4.57 4.08
N HIS A 123 -6.04 -4.77 4.52
CA HIS A 123 -7.19 -3.92 4.25
C HIS A 123 -7.92 -3.79 5.58
N LEU A 124 -7.73 -2.67 6.27
CA LEU A 124 -8.30 -2.48 7.60
C LEU A 124 -9.79 -2.18 7.50
N TYR A 125 -10.50 -2.41 8.60
CA TYR A 125 -11.95 -2.28 8.63
C TYR A 125 -12.42 -0.87 8.28
N TYR A 126 -13.37 -0.76 7.34
CA TYR A 126 -13.73 0.48 6.65
C TYR A 126 -14.68 1.40 7.43
N ILE A 127 -15.44 0.87 8.41
CA ILE A 127 -16.50 1.62 9.08
C ILE A 127 -16.38 1.56 10.62
N PRO A 128 -16.62 2.67 11.36
CA PRO A 128 -16.89 4.02 10.83
C PRO A 128 -15.67 4.66 10.21
N TYR A 129 -15.89 5.56 9.24
CA TYR A 129 -14.83 6.40 8.67
C TYR A 129 -14.84 7.77 9.37
N GLN A 130 -13.87 8.00 10.23
CA GLN A 130 -13.86 9.14 11.15
C GLN A 130 -13.75 10.50 10.43
N PRO A 131 -13.07 10.66 9.29
CA PRO A 131 -13.16 11.88 8.51
C PRO A 131 -14.59 12.28 8.14
N TYR A 132 -15.45 11.33 7.82
CA TYR A 132 -16.88 11.61 7.57
C TYR A 132 -17.61 12.00 8.85
N GLN A 133 -17.38 11.28 9.95
CA GLN A 133 -17.97 11.62 11.25
C GLN A 133 -17.62 13.06 11.66
N LEU A 134 -16.35 13.47 11.49
CA LEU A 134 -15.87 14.82 11.79
C LEU A 134 -16.50 15.90 10.90
N ASN A 135 -16.83 15.58 9.66
CA ASN A 135 -17.37 16.54 8.69
C ASN A 135 -18.90 16.48 8.53
N GLY A 136 -19.59 15.69 9.37
CA GLY A 136 -21.05 15.58 9.34
C GLY A 136 -21.59 14.87 8.09
N ILE A 137 -20.79 13.95 7.50
CA ILE A 137 -21.18 13.13 6.35
C ILE A 137 -21.73 11.80 6.89
N PRO A 138 -22.99 11.46 6.64
CA PRO A 138 -23.58 10.22 7.13
C PRO A 138 -22.93 8.98 6.47
N TYR A 139 -22.47 8.02 7.30
CA TYR A 139 -21.94 6.73 6.84
C TYR A 139 -22.23 5.65 7.87
N GLY A 140 -23.26 4.85 7.62
CA GLY A 140 -23.81 3.94 8.62
C GLY A 140 -24.50 4.67 9.78
N ASP A 141 -24.82 3.92 10.85
CA ASP A 141 -25.51 4.42 12.05
C ASP A 141 -24.49 4.87 13.12
N TYR A 142 -23.56 5.73 12.76
CA TYR A 142 -22.55 6.25 13.68
C TYR A 142 -22.76 7.73 13.98
N PRO A 143 -22.47 8.20 15.21
CA PRO A 143 -22.62 9.61 15.57
C PRO A 143 -21.62 10.48 14.85
N PHE A 144 -21.95 11.75 14.64
CA PHE A 144 -20.96 12.76 14.31
C PHE A 144 -20.12 13.09 15.54
N ILE A 145 -18.87 13.47 15.30
CA ILE A 145 -17.87 13.78 16.32
C ILE A 145 -17.21 15.12 16.01
N ASP A 146 -16.60 15.74 17.02
CA ASP A 146 -16.01 17.08 16.89
C ASP A 146 -14.58 17.19 17.44
N THR A 147 -14.07 16.16 18.13
CA THR A 147 -12.77 16.21 18.80
C THR A 147 -11.79 15.15 18.29
N GLU A 148 -10.50 15.41 18.49
CA GLU A 148 -9.42 14.45 18.21
C GLU A 148 -9.58 13.19 19.07
N GLU A 149 -9.94 13.34 20.35
CA GLU A 149 -10.12 12.22 21.27
C GLU A 149 -11.22 11.25 20.81
N GLU A 150 -12.35 11.79 20.35
CA GLU A 150 -13.44 10.98 19.79
C GLU A 150 -12.99 10.26 18.52
N ALA A 151 -12.31 10.98 17.59
CA ALA A 151 -11.81 10.41 16.36
C ALA A 151 -10.85 9.24 16.64
N VAL A 152 -9.87 9.43 17.51
CA VAL A 152 -8.91 8.39 17.92
C VAL A 152 -9.61 7.24 18.62
N TRP A 153 -10.64 7.50 19.45
CA TRP A 153 -11.38 6.45 20.13
C TRP A 153 -12.14 5.57 19.13
N PHE A 154 -12.93 6.15 18.22
CA PHE A 154 -13.67 5.39 17.20
C PHE A 154 -12.74 4.65 16.23
N ALA A 155 -11.62 5.25 15.83
CA ALA A 155 -10.62 4.59 14.99
C ALA A 155 -10.02 3.35 15.68
N ASN A 156 -9.69 3.48 16.96
CA ASN A 156 -9.19 2.36 17.76
C ASN A 156 -10.24 1.25 17.96
N GLU A 157 -11.51 1.60 18.21
CA GLU A 157 -12.57 0.59 18.32
C GLU A 157 -12.75 -0.18 17.02
N ALA A 158 -12.59 0.48 15.88
CA ALA A 158 -12.72 -0.15 14.58
C ALA A 158 -11.52 -1.04 14.21
N ARG A 159 -10.28 -0.60 14.43
CA ARG A 159 -9.08 -1.17 13.74
C ARG A 159 -7.97 -1.67 14.66
N ARG A 160 -7.95 -1.33 15.96
CA ARG A 160 -6.83 -1.66 16.88
C ARG A 160 -6.51 -3.14 16.91
N GLU A 161 -7.51 -4.01 16.88
CA GLU A 161 -7.28 -5.46 16.95
C GLU A 161 -6.53 -5.96 15.72
N GLU A 162 -6.95 -5.52 14.53
CA GLU A 162 -6.28 -5.86 13.27
C GLU A 162 -4.85 -5.32 13.24
N VAL A 163 -4.65 -4.04 13.56
CA VAL A 163 -3.34 -3.40 13.66
C VAL A 163 -2.41 -4.19 14.59
N THR A 164 -2.91 -4.58 15.77
CA THR A 164 -2.13 -5.34 16.76
C THR A 164 -1.70 -6.71 16.22
N ARG A 165 -2.55 -7.39 15.44
CA ARG A 165 -2.20 -8.69 14.82
C ARG A 165 -1.06 -8.51 13.80
N TYR A 166 -1.13 -7.50 12.93
CA TYR A 166 -0.06 -7.20 11.98
C TYR A 166 1.24 -6.79 12.68
N GLN A 167 1.17 -5.90 13.69
CA GLN A 167 2.34 -5.47 14.45
C GLN A 167 3.10 -6.66 15.06
N LYS A 168 2.39 -7.63 15.63
CA LYS A 168 3.00 -8.82 16.26
C LYS A 168 3.85 -9.60 15.24
N ASP A 169 3.32 -9.85 14.06
CA ASP A 169 4.01 -10.61 13.03
C ASP A 169 5.17 -9.81 12.42
N ILE A 170 4.96 -8.52 12.16
CA ILE A 170 5.99 -7.61 11.66
C ILE A 170 7.17 -7.54 12.63
N GLN A 171 6.93 -7.30 13.92
CA GLN A 171 7.99 -7.30 14.95
C GLN A 171 8.74 -8.62 15.03
N GLN A 172 8.05 -9.75 14.79
CA GLN A 172 8.70 -11.06 14.81
C GLN A 172 9.66 -11.22 13.63
N VAL A 173 9.25 -10.83 12.41
CA VAL A 173 10.11 -10.97 11.22
C VAL A 173 11.22 -9.93 11.16
N MET A 174 11.04 -8.74 11.74
CA MET A 174 12.09 -7.72 11.87
C MET A 174 13.33 -8.22 12.60
N LYS A 175 13.19 -9.16 13.53
CA LYS A 175 14.32 -9.79 14.24
C LYS A 175 15.29 -10.51 13.30
N GLY A 176 14.84 -10.89 12.11
CA GLY A 176 15.65 -11.52 11.08
C GLY A 176 16.56 -10.57 10.29
N GLY A 177 16.42 -9.24 10.47
CA GLY A 177 17.27 -8.23 9.86
C GLY A 177 17.05 -8.02 8.35
N TYR A 178 16.01 -8.60 7.77
CA TYR A 178 15.62 -8.35 6.39
C TYR A 178 14.76 -7.10 6.29
N PRO A 179 14.75 -6.39 5.13
CA PRO A 179 13.76 -5.36 4.86
C PRO A 179 12.33 -5.88 5.02
N VAL A 180 11.47 -5.05 5.59
CA VAL A 180 10.05 -5.37 5.80
C VAL A 180 9.20 -4.29 5.18
N PHE A 181 8.20 -4.67 4.42
CA PHE A 181 7.20 -3.81 3.82
C PHE A 181 5.80 -4.17 4.32
N LEU A 182 4.98 -3.16 4.56
CA LEU A 182 3.55 -3.29 4.77
C LEU A 182 2.83 -2.37 3.80
N THR A 183 2.02 -2.94 2.94
CA THR A 183 1.10 -2.20 2.08
C THR A 183 -0.32 -2.36 2.58
N GLY A 184 -1.20 -1.47 2.18
CA GLY A 184 -2.62 -1.63 2.48
C GLY A 184 -3.43 -0.39 2.25
N ASP A 185 -4.73 -0.62 2.09
CA ASP A 185 -5.76 0.35 2.35
C ASP A 185 -6.08 0.30 3.86
N PHE A 186 -5.73 1.37 4.55
CA PHE A 186 -5.90 1.41 6.00
C PHE A 186 -7.30 1.87 6.42
N ASN A 187 -8.10 2.37 5.47
CA ASN A 187 -9.40 2.97 5.78
C ASN A 187 -9.33 4.00 6.92
N GLU A 188 -8.16 4.56 7.10
CA GLU A 188 -7.80 5.55 8.10
C GLU A 188 -6.65 6.40 7.55
N PRO A 189 -6.72 7.74 7.63
CA PRO A 189 -5.63 8.60 7.18
C PRO A 189 -4.34 8.44 7.99
N SER A 190 -3.29 9.14 7.60
CA SER A 190 -2.04 9.16 8.36
C SER A 190 -2.02 10.30 9.38
N PHE A 191 -1.46 10.01 10.57
CA PHE A 191 -1.14 11.05 11.56
C PHE A 191 -0.12 12.08 11.03
N LEU A 192 0.61 11.74 9.94
CA LEU A 192 1.54 12.64 9.25
C LEU A 192 0.84 13.57 8.26
N ASP A 193 -0.45 13.34 7.97
CA ASP A 193 -1.25 14.11 7.04
C ASP A 193 -2.22 15.04 7.75
N TRP A 194 -2.86 14.58 8.81
CA TRP A 194 -3.81 15.36 9.61
C TRP A 194 -3.09 16.15 10.72
N THR A 195 -2.14 16.97 10.32
CA THR A 195 -1.34 17.79 11.22
C THR A 195 -2.05 19.10 11.60
N GLN A 196 -1.54 19.81 12.61
CA GLN A 196 -2.03 21.16 12.92
C GLN A 196 -1.85 22.10 11.72
N ARG A 197 -0.75 21.97 10.97
CA ARG A 197 -0.47 22.79 9.78
C ARG A 197 -1.50 22.53 8.67
N ALA A 198 -1.91 21.29 8.45
CA ALA A 198 -2.95 20.95 7.50
C ALA A 198 -4.33 21.49 7.92
N ALA A 199 -4.63 21.47 9.23
CA ALA A 199 -5.84 22.07 9.78
C ALA A 199 -5.84 23.61 9.64
N ASP A 200 -4.72 24.27 9.96
CA ASP A 200 -4.56 25.71 9.81
C ASP A 200 -4.66 26.17 8.34
N ALA A 201 -4.26 25.30 7.41
CA ALA A 201 -4.40 25.52 5.96
C ALA A 201 -5.83 25.22 5.43
N GLY A 202 -6.73 24.72 6.29
CA GLY A 202 -8.12 24.41 5.92
C GLY A 202 -8.28 23.14 5.07
N ILE A 203 -7.25 22.26 5.06
CA ILE A 203 -7.31 20.96 4.36
C ILE A 203 -8.16 19.98 5.15
N HIS A 204 -7.98 19.96 6.47
CA HIS A 204 -8.76 19.14 7.39
C HIS A 204 -9.43 20.00 8.47
N LYS A 205 -10.54 19.51 9.03
CA LYS A 205 -11.30 20.25 10.05
C LYS A 205 -10.50 20.49 11.31
N ILE A 206 -9.74 19.48 11.74
CA ILE A 206 -8.88 19.50 12.94
C ILE A 206 -7.64 18.65 12.71
N LYS A 207 -6.64 18.80 13.60
CA LYS A 207 -5.54 17.84 13.73
C LYS A 207 -6.07 16.53 14.32
N VAL A 208 -5.60 15.38 13.83
CA VAL A 208 -5.84 14.06 14.44
C VAL A 208 -4.59 13.19 14.35
N GLU A 209 -4.14 12.65 15.48
CA GLU A 209 -3.06 11.67 15.52
C GLU A 209 -3.61 10.25 15.27
N TRP A 210 -3.91 9.95 14.02
CA TRP A 210 -4.51 8.68 13.58
C TRP A 210 -3.77 7.46 14.10
N PRO A 211 -4.43 6.56 14.86
CA PRO A 211 -3.76 5.53 15.64
C PRO A 211 -3.14 4.39 14.81
N ALA A 212 -3.71 4.02 13.66
CA ALA A 212 -3.21 2.87 12.90
C ALA A 212 -1.80 3.14 12.34
N THR A 213 -1.61 4.22 11.59
CA THR A 213 -0.30 4.58 11.03
C THR A 213 0.70 4.93 12.13
N LYS A 214 0.25 5.59 13.21
CA LYS A 214 1.08 5.90 14.38
C LYS A 214 1.59 4.63 15.06
N ALA A 215 0.74 3.64 15.25
CA ALA A 215 1.10 2.36 15.86
C ALA A 215 2.20 1.62 15.04
N PHE A 216 2.11 1.62 13.72
CA PHE A 216 3.18 1.04 12.90
C PHE A 216 4.47 1.85 12.96
N SER A 217 4.40 3.18 13.03
CA SER A 217 5.58 4.04 13.24
C SER A 217 6.29 3.74 14.57
N GLU A 218 5.54 3.48 15.64
CA GLU A 218 6.07 3.16 16.98
C GLU A 218 6.87 1.84 17.01
N ILE A 219 6.63 0.92 16.08
CA ILE A 219 7.42 -0.30 15.93
C ILE A 219 8.55 -0.18 14.90
N GLY A 220 8.82 1.03 14.38
CA GLY A 220 9.93 1.31 13.47
C GLY A 220 9.62 1.13 11.98
N MET A 221 8.34 1.13 11.59
CA MET A 221 7.94 1.27 10.19
C MET A 221 7.87 2.76 9.81
N ASN A 222 8.40 3.11 8.66
CA ASN A 222 8.39 4.46 8.13
C ASN A 222 7.41 4.56 6.97
N ASP A 223 6.74 5.68 6.82
CA ASP A 223 5.90 5.99 5.67
C ASP A 223 6.79 6.42 4.50
N SER A 224 6.78 5.64 3.42
CA SER A 224 7.64 5.90 2.27
C SER A 224 7.25 7.16 1.52
N TYR A 225 5.94 7.42 1.36
CA TYR A 225 5.47 8.60 0.66
C TYR A 225 5.86 9.88 1.42
N ARG A 226 5.60 9.95 2.73
CA ARG A 226 5.98 11.11 3.56
C ARG A 226 7.49 11.25 3.76
N THR A 227 8.26 10.18 3.64
CA THR A 227 9.73 10.27 3.62
C THR A 227 10.24 11.01 2.37
N ILE A 228 9.62 10.81 1.22
CA ILE A 228 9.98 11.47 -0.05
C ILE A 228 9.29 12.83 -0.19
N HIS A 229 8.03 12.94 0.22
CA HIS A 229 7.19 14.14 0.13
C HIS A 229 6.80 14.62 1.54
N PRO A 230 7.71 15.28 2.27
CA PRO A 230 7.49 15.62 3.67
C PRO A 230 6.48 16.76 3.90
N ASP A 231 6.08 17.47 2.86
CA ASP A 231 5.14 18.59 2.93
C ASP A 231 3.71 18.10 2.60
N GLU A 232 2.94 17.77 3.65
CA GLU A 232 1.58 17.25 3.54
C GLU A 232 0.58 18.28 3.00
N VAL A 233 0.90 19.57 3.12
CA VAL A 233 0.02 20.64 2.63
C VAL A 233 0.17 20.86 1.14
N SER A 234 1.40 20.91 0.63
CA SER A 234 1.67 21.14 -0.80
C SER A 234 1.64 19.86 -1.63
N THR A 235 1.86 18.71 -0.99
CA THR A 235 1.88 17.41 -1.66
C THR A 235 1.04 16.40 -0.84
N PRO A 236 -0.29 16.56 -0.81
CA PRO A 236 -1.16 15.72 0.02
C PRO A 236 -1.12 14.25 -0.36
N GLY A 237 -1.00 13.91 -1.63
CA GLY A 237 -0.85 12.54 -2.10
C GLY A 237 -2.13 11.72 -1.96
N TYR A 238 -3.30 12.30 -2.19
CA TYR A 238 -4.60 11.64 -2.04
C TYR A 238 -4.70 10.37 -2.89
N THR A 239 -4.92 9.23 -2.22
CA THR A 239 -5.24 7.97 -2.88
C THR A 239 -6.75 7.74 -2.97
N TRP A 240 -7.50 8.17 -1.98
CA TRP A 240 -8.95 8.28 -1.97
C TRP A 240 -9.35 9.70 -2.37
N THR A 241 -10.09 10.02 -3.44
CA THR A 241 -10.61 9.05 -4.41
C THR A 241 -10.53 9.66 -5.84
N PRO A 242 -10.29 8.85 -6.89
CA PRO A 242 -10.44 9.29 -8.29
C PRO A 242 -11.91 9.47 -8.72
N VAL A 243 -12.88 9.10 -7.89
CA VAL A 243 -14.34 9.20 -8.16
C VAL A 243 -15.00 10.06 -7.08
N PRO A 244 -14.69 11.37 -6.99
CA PRO A 244 -15.18 12.21 -5.91
C PRO A 244 -16.68 12.46 -6.02
N SER A 245 -17.35 12.56 -4.86
CA SER A 245 -18.69 13.09 -4.70
C SER A 245 -18.65 14.57 -4.29
N GLU A 246 -19.82 15.25 -4.26
CA GLU A 246 -19.89 16.66 -3.87
C GLU A 246 -19.46 16.95 -2.42
N GLN A 247 -19.50 15.94 -1.55
CA GLN A 247 -19.19 16.06 -0.12
C GLN A 247 -17.99 15.18 0.29
N GLU A 248 -17.16 14.78 -0.68
CA GLU A 248 -16.04 13.86 -0.42
C GLU A 248 -14.93 14.50 0.40
N ILE A 249 -14.36 13.72 1.29
CA ILE A 249 -13.12 14.06 1.99
C ILE A 249 -11.99 13.31 1.30
N LEU A 250 -11.09 14.06 0.69
CA LEU A 250 -9.94 13.48 0.01
C LEU A 250 -8.84 13.17 1.02
N ASP A 251 -8.45 11.90 1.06
CA ASP A 251 -7.43 11.41 2.00
C ASP A 251 -6.44 10.48 1.31
N ARG A 252 -5.29 10.32 1.94
CA ARG A 252 -4.35 9.27 1.62
C ARG A 252 -4.63 8.11 2.58
N LEU A 253 -5.18 7.01 2.04
CA LEU A 253 -5.60 5.81 2.78
C LEU A 253 -4.74 4.59 2.45
N ASP A 254 -4.06 4.64 1.29
CA ASP A 254 -3.21 3.56 0.79
C ASP A 254 -1.75 3.86 1.09
N PHE A 255 -1.06 2.91 1.70
CA PHE A 255 0.29 3.12 2.20
C PHE A 255 1.25 2.05 1.71
N VAL A 256 2.53 2.45 1.60
CA VAL A 256 3.69 1.58 1.59
C VAL A 256 4.56 1.96 2.78
N LEU A 257 4.42 1.22 3.87
CA LEU A 257 5.29 1.38 5.03
C LEU A 257 6.50 0.45 4.91
N TYR A 258 7.65 0.87 5.42
CA TYR A 258 8.89 0.12 5.27
C TYR A 258 9.81 0.19 6.49
N SER A 259 10.67 -0.80 6.63
CA SER A 259 11.78 -0.83 7.59
C SER A 259 12.98 -1.60 7.04
N GLY A 260 14.18 -1.29 7.49
CA GLY A 260 15.41 -2.05 7.16
C GLY A 260 16.01 -1.79 5.78
N CYS A 261 15.55 -0.76 5.04
CA CYS A 261 16.09 -0.36 3.74
C CYS A 261 15.96 1.15 3.54
N LYS A 262 16.35 1.64 2.37
CA LYS A 262 16.28 3.07 2.01
C LYS A 262 15.26 3.28 0.91
N VAL A 263 14.25 4.13 1.15
CA VAL A 263 13.36 4.64 0.09
C VAL A 263 14.12 5.66 -0.76
N THR A 264 13.94 5.60 -2.07
CA THR A 264 14.60 6.50 -3.04
C THR A 264 13.63 7.30 -3.87
N ASP A 265 12.37 6.84 -3.97
CA ASP A 265 11.30 7.50 -4.69
C ASP A 265 9.94 6.99 -4.20
N SER A 266 8.89 7.81 -4.37
CA SER A 266 7.50 7.41 -4.10
C SER A 266 6.57 8.26 -4.95
N PHE A 267 5.61 7.63 -5.63
CA PHE A 267 4.73 8.28 -6.59
C PHE A 267 3.35 7.62 -6.65
N ILE A 268 2.40 8.31 -7.23
CA ILE A 268 1.01 7.89 -7.38
C ILE A 268 0.70 7.61 -8.86
N THR A 269 0.05 6.47 -9.11
CA THR A 269 -0.56 6.13 -10.40
C THR A 269 -2.07 6.30 -10.29
N GLY A 270 -2.66 7.07 -11.19
CA GLY A 270 -4.09 7.38 -11.13
C GLY A 270 -4.68 7.85 -12.47
N GLU A 271 -5.77 8.60 -12.39
CA GLU A 271 -6.64 8.94 -13.51
C GLU A 271 -6.24 10.23 -14.26
N SER A 272 -5.46 11.11 -13.62
CA SER A 272 -5.18 12.44 -14.21
C SER A 272 -3.82 13.02 -13.78
N GLU A 273 -3.23 13.88 -14.60
CA GLU A 273 -1.99 14.61 -14.31
C GLU A 273 -2.12 15.58 -13.13
N ALA A 274 -3.34 15.99 -12.77
CA ALA A 274 -3.58 16.88 -11.65
C ALA A 274 -3.42 16.20 -10.28
N THR A 275 -3.49 14.85 -10.24
CA THR A 275 -3.56 14.07 -9.02
C THR A 275 -2.54 12.94 -8.96
N SER A 276 -1.83 12.67 -10.05
CA SER A 276 -1.01 11.47 -10.20
C SER A 276 0.24 11.73 -11.04
N ASP A 277 1.34 11.05 -10.68
CA ASP A 277 2.61 11.12 -11.40
C ASP A 277 2.60 10.25 -12.66
N VAL A 278 1.86 9.13 -12.61
CA VAL A 278 1.65 8.22 -13.74
C VAL A 278 0.16 8.14 -14.02
N VAL A 279 -0.23 8.44 -15.28
CA VAL A 279 -1.63 8.49 -15.68
C VAL A 279 -2.02 7.25 -16.50
N VAL A 280 -3.12 6.62 -16.11
CA VAL A 280 -3.75 5.51 -16.85
C VAL A 280 -5.23 5.83 -17.08
N SER A 281 -5.66 5.80 -18.33
CA SER A 281 -7.06 6.09 -18.69
C SER A 281 -7.62 5.01 -19.63
N PRO A 282 -8.87 4.53 -19.42
CA PRO A 282 -9.70 4.77 -18.24
C PRO A 282 -9.10 4.16 -16.97
N TYR A 283 -9.37 4.74 -15.81
CA TYR A 283 -8.84 4.25 -14.52
C TYR A 283 -9.85 3.29 -13.86
N PRO A 284 -9.41 2.11 -13.38
CA PRO A 284 -10.34 1.03 -13.03
C PRO A 284 -10.78 0.98 -11.56
N SER A 285 -10.26 1.86 -10.70
CA SER A 285 -10.50 1.81 -9.24
C SER A 285 -10.96 3.17 -8.71
N ASP A 286 -11.60 3.16 -7.54
CA ASP A 286 -11.87 4.32 -6.70
C ASP A 286 -10.72 4.66 -5.75
N HIS A 287 -9.63 3.89 -5.79
CA HIS A 287 -8.36 4.20 -5.13
C HIS A 287 -7.25 4.40 -6.15
N ARG A 288 -6.36 5.38 -5.93
CA ARG A 288 -5.10 5.51 -6.67
C ARG A 288 -4.06 4.56 -6.11
N MET A 289 -3.25 3.98 -6.98
CA MET A 289 -2.16 3.10 -6.61
C MET A 289 -0.95 3.91 -6.15
N VAL A 290 -0.41 3.61 -4.98
CA VAL A 290 0.86 4.18 -4.51
C VAL A 290 2.01 3.21 -4.74
N THR A 291 3.14 3.71 -5.25
CA THR A 291 4.35 2.93 -5.54
C THR A 291 5.55 3.60 -4.93
N SER A 292 6.43 2.81 -4.28
CA SER A 292 7.68 3.32 -3.72
C SER A 292 8.88 2.47 -4.15
N CYS A 293 10.02 3.12 -4.37
CA CYS A 293 11.27 2.52 -4.81
C CYS A 293 12.24 2.39 -3.64
N PHE A 294 12.86 1.22 -3.50
CA PHE A 294 13.77 0.93 -2.38
C PHE A 294 15.08 0.34 -2.86
N ASN A 295 16.17 0.71 -2.16
CA ASN A 295 17.49 0.11 -2.32
C ASN A 295 17.87 -0.66 -1.05
N PHE A 296 18.38 -1.92 -1.19
CA PHE A 296 18.88 -2.77 -0.10
C PHE A 296 19.84 -3.86 -0.58
#